data_cda0c4c18c0aeecb3af76175a5fbc0c0
#
_entry.id   cda0c4c18c0aeecb3af76175a5fbc0c0
#
_cell.length_a   1.000
_cell.length_b   1.000
_cell.length_c   1.000
_cell.angle_alpha   90.00
_cell.angle_beta   90.00
_cell.angle_gamma   90.00
#
_symmetry.space_group_name_H-M   'P 1'
#
loop_
_entity.id
_entity.type
_entity.pdbx_description
1 polymer ?
#
loop_
_entity_poly.entity_id
_entity_poly.type
_entity_poly.pdbx_seq_one_letter_code
_entity_poly.pdbx_strand_id
1 'polypeptide(L)'
;MEENKKIAKEHKEKTKMKFEEIYNIDVQDKVEQKNGLSYLSWAYAWAEVMKMDVDATYHIHRYGDKQLPYVYDENTGYMVETDVTIFGKNLEMWLHVMDGANMPMLDHDYDYETKKGMKTCKKATMGDINKTLMRCLTKNIAMFGLGLKLYQGEDLPPVATKEEAEKVIMPSGKYQGKTLKEIQETNPGYIEWLKINWKEENIRIACELLQPTPSDEEAQERLVLLNKLNNLITDNDVDIEQIKEGFKVKSTNQMSTEQLKKAIAIIEKGMK
;
A
#
# COMPACT_ATOMS: atom_id res chain seq x y z
N MET A 1 -17.08 47.83 1.53
CA MET A 1 -17.48 46.40 1.55
C MET A 1 -17.13 45.63 0.28
N GLU A 2 -17.28 46.18 -0.92
CA GLU A 2 -16.92 45.52 -2.19
C GLU A 2 -15.41 45.35 -2.39
N GLU A 3 -14.62 46.37 -2.01
CA GLU A 3 -13.16 46.33 -2.12
C GLU A 3 -12.54 45.23 -1.24
N ASN A 4 -13.02 45.06 -0.01
CA ASN A 4 -12.60 43.97 0.87
C ASN A 4 -12.98 42.57 0.34
N LYS A 5 -14.13 42.45 -0.36
CA LYS A 5 -14.52 41.20 -1.01
C LYS A 5 -13.64 40.89 -2.23
N LYS A 6 -13.24 41.90 -2.99
CA LYS A 6 -12.35 41.76 -4.14
C LYS A 6 -10.95 41.31 -3.72
N ILE A 7 -10.37 41.96 -2.66
CA ILE A 7 -9.07 41.60 -2.10
C ILE A 7 -9.10 40.17 -1.56
N ALA A 8 -10.15 39.78 -0.83
CA ALA A 8 -10.30 38.41 -0.31
C ALA A 8 -10.41 37.36 -1.43
N LYS A 9 -11.08 37.69 -2.54
CA LYS A 9 -11.19 36.81 -3.72
C LYS A 9 -9.86 36.64 -4.42
N GLU A 10 -9.14 37.73 -4.67
CA GLU A 10 -7.80 37.71 -5.29
C GLU A 10 -6.78 36.95 -4.43
N HIS A 11 -6.82 37.13 -3.10
CA HIS A 11 -5.99 36.38 -2.18
C HIS A 11 -6.31 34.87 -2.21
N LYS A 12 -7.58 34.50 -2.25
CA LYS A 12 -8.03 33.10 -2.34
C LYS A 12 -7.62 32.44 -3.66
N GLU A 13 -7.70 33.16 -4.77
CA GLU A 13 -7.26 32.67 -6.09
C GLU A 13 -5.73 32.46 -6.13
N LYS A 14 -4.94 33.42 -5.63
CA LYS A 14 -3.49 33.29 -5.51
C LYS A 14 -3.08 32.09 -4.62
N THR A 15 -3.76 31.89 -3.51
CA THR A 15 -3.49 30.75 -2.62
C THR A 15 -3.82 29.40 -3.28
N LYS A 16 -4.90 29.37 -4.06
CA LYS A 16 -5.28 28.17 -4.82
C LYS A 16 -4.23 27.82 -5.89
N MET A 17 -3.77 28.81 -6.66
CA MET A 17 -2.73 28.61 -7.66
C MET A 17 -1.43 28.07 -7.03
N LYS A 18 -1.02 28.63 -5.89
CA LYS A 18 0.17 28.15 -5.17
C LYS A 18 0.04 26.70 -4.72
N PHE A 19 -1.13 26.28 -4.23
CA PHE A 19 -1.36 24.88 -3.85
C PHE A 19 -1.24 23.95 -5.06
N GLU A 20 -1.85 24.29 -6.19
CA GLU A 20 -1.80 23.48 -7.41
C GLU A 20 -0.38 23.37 -7.97
N GLU A 21 0.41 24.45 -7.94
CA GLU A 21 1.82 24.46 -8.32
C GLU A 21 2.64 23.50 -7.45
N ILE A 22 2.49 23.58 -6.12
CA ILE A 22 3.19 22.72 -5.16
C ILE A 22 2.75 21.25 -5.29
N TYR A 23 1.44 21.03 -5.45
CA TYR A 23 0.86 19.69 -5.59
C TYR A 23 1.35 18.95 -6.84
N ASN A 24 1.72 19.69 -7.89
CA ASN A 24 2.20 19.12 -9.14
C ASN A 24 3.73 18.99 -9.23
N ILE A 25 4.47 19.37 -8.18
CA ILE A 25 5.91 19.09 -8.11
C ILE A 25 6.10 17.59 -8.10
N ASP A 26 6.87 17.08 -9.06
CA ASP A 26 7.24 15.67 -9.10
C ASP A 26 8.31 15.37 -8.05
N VAL A 27 7.97 14.48 -7.14
CA VAL A 27 8.85 14.05 -6.05
C VAL A 27 9.22 12.57 -6.14
N GLN A 28 8.79 11.86 -7.18
CA GLN A 28 8.91 10.39 -7.26
C GLN A 28 10.35 9.90 -7.17
N ASP A 29 11.29 10.59 -7.80
CA ASP A 29 12.73 10.28 -7.75
C ASP A 29 13.37 10.47 -6.36
N LYS A 30 12.66 11.08 -5.42
CA LYS A 30 13.12 11.42 -4.07
C LYS A 30 12.42 10.62 -2.98
N VAL A 31 11.58 9.67 -3.38
CA VAL A 31 10.80 8.82 -2.49
C VAL A 31 11.54 7.52 -2.23
N GLU A 32 11.71 7.20 -0.95
CA GLU A 32 12.18 5.90 -0.50
C GLU A 32 11.00 5.05 -0.03
N GLN A 33 11.00 3.78 -0.41
CA GLN A 33 10.01 2.79 0.05
C GLN A 33 10.58 1.97 1.19
N LYS A 34 9.90 1.93 2.33
CA LYS A 34 10.28 1.11 3.47
C LYS A 34 9.06 0.58 4.21
N ASN A 35 8.98 -0.74 4.40
CA ASN A 35 7.87 -1.41 5.10
C ASN A 35 6.47 -1.04 4.57
N GLY A 36 6.34 -0.90 3.24
CA GLY A 36 5.07 -0.54 2.61
C GLY A 36 4.67 0.95 2.72
N LEU A 37 5.51 1.77 3.35
CA LEU A 37 5.29 3.22 3.47
C LEU A 37 6.24 3.99 2.54
N SER A 38 5.72 5.07 1.97
CA SER A 38 6.49 6.01 1.15
C SER A 38 7.11 7.09 2.03
N TYR A 39 8.40 7.33 1.87
CA TYR A 39 9.13 8.33 2.63
C TYR A 39 9.74 9.36 1.68
N LEU A 40 9.30 10.61 1.80
CA LEU A 40 10.00 11.73 1.20
C LEU A 40 11.02 12.25 2.21
N SER A 41 12.28 12.46 1.77
CA SER A 41 13.31 13.03 2.64
C SER A 41 12.88 14.40 3.17
N TRP A 42 12.93 14.60 4.50
CA TRP A 42 12.60 15.87 5.12
C TRP A 42 13.50 17.03 4.61
N ALA A 43 14.77 16.72 4.35
CA ALA A 43 15.73 17.72 3.86
C ALA A 43 15.37 18.16 2.43
N TYR A 44 14.95 17.23 1.58
CA TYR A 44 14.46 17.55 0.24
C TYR A 44 13.16 18.38 0.33
N ALA A 45 12.19 17.91 1.12
CA ALA A 45 10.91 18.60 1.29
C ALA A 45 11.12 20.05 1.78
N TRP A 46 11.98 20.25 2.78
CA TRP A 46 12.28 21.57 3.30
C TRP A 46 13.02 22.44 2.29
N ALA A 47 13.97 21.88 1.53
CA ALA A 47 14.66 22.62 0.47
C ALA A 47 13.70 23.12 -0.62
N GLU A 48 12.70 22.31 -1.02
CA GLU A 48 11.67 22.74 -1.96
C GLU A 48 10.80 23.86 -1.36
N VAL A 49 10.41 23.75 -0.10
CA VAL A 49 9.68 24.81 0.61
C VAL A 49 10.46 26.11 0.60
N MET A 50 11.75 26.08 0.93
CA MET A 50 12.61 27.29 0.97
C MET A 50 12.84 27.92 -0.39
N LYS A 51 12.72 27.16 -1.50
CA LYS A 51 12.75 27.73 -2.86
C LYS A 51 11.48 28.52 -3.20
N MET A 52 10.35 28.11 -2.62
CA MET A 52 9.04 28.71 -2.89
C MET A 52 8.71 29.85 -1.93
N ASP A 53 9.11 29.73 -0.68
CA ASP A 53 8.85 30.69 0.40
C ASP A 53 10.06 30.75 1.35
N VAL A 54 10.90 31.77 1.16
CA VAL A 54 12.10 31.98 1.97
C VAL A 54 11.77 32.34 3.44
N ASP A 55 10.55 32.83 3.69
CA ASP A 55 10.07 33.20 5.03
C ASP A 55 9.34 32.04 5.72
N ALA A 56 9.30 30.85 5.09
CA ALA A 56 8.70 29.67 5.68
C ALA A 56 9.43 29.28 6.97
N THR A 57 8.68 28.86 7.97
CA THR A 57 9.20 28.42 9.26
C THR A 57 8.54 27.11 9.69
N TYR A 58 9.22 26.38 10.55
CA TYR A 58 8.62 25.27 11.28
C TYR A 58 8.95 25.37 12.76
N HIS A 59 8.10 24.76 13.57
CA HIS A 59 8.28 24.66 15.00
C HIS A 59 8.07 23.22 15.46
N ILE A 60 8.90 22.75 16.41
CA ILE A 60 8.75 21.47 17.10
C ILE A 60 8.19 21.77 18.48
N HIS A 61 6.98 21.25 18.78
CA HIS A 61 6.36 21.45 20.08
C HIS A 61 7.20 20.81 21.19
N ARG A 62 7.23 21.48 22.34
CA ARG A 62 7.98 21.05 23.52
C ARG A 62 7.08 21.07 24.75
N TYR A 63 7.23 20.07 25.59
CA TYR A 63 6.31 19.79 26.68
C TYR A 63 7.01 19.66 28.02
N GLY A 64 6.27 20.03 29.07
CA GLY A 64 6.68 19.96 30.46
C GLY A 64 7.89 20.84 30.81
N ASP A 65 8.35 20.74 32.06
CA ASP A 65 9.48 21.53 32.57
C ASP A 65 10.80 21.21 31.87
N LYS A 66 10.94 19.97 31.36
CA LYS A 66 12.13 19.50 30.64
C LYS A 66 12.17 19.90 29.18
N GLN A 67 11.14 20.55 28.67
CA GLN A 67 11.02 20.98 27.27
C GLN A 67 11.31 19.85 26.29
N LEU A 68 10.74 18.66 26.56
CA LEU A 68 10.92 17.48 25.71
C LEU A 68 10.09 17.60 24.43
N PRO A 69 10.61 17.15 23.27
CA PRO A 69 9.92 17.28 21.99
C PRO A 69 8.88 16.17 21.75
N TYR A 70 8.25 15.69 22.82
CA TYR A 70 7.23 14.64 22.78
C TYR A 70 6.33 14.68 24.01
N VAL A 71 5.14 14.11 23.89
CA VAL A 71 4.26 13.72 25.00
C VAL A 71 4.31 12.20 25.11
N TYR A 72 4.19 11.67 26.32
CA TYR A 72 4.10 10.25 26.60
C TYR A 72 2.87 9.93 27.45
N ASP A 73 2.15 8.89 27.04
CA ASP A 73 1.06 8.27 27.79
C ASP A 73 1.32 6.75 27.88
N GLU A 74 1.12 6.17 29.05
CA GLU A 74 1.44 4.76 29.32
C GLU A 74 0.61 3.76 28.48
N ASN A 75 -0.57 4.14 28.02
CA ASN A 75 -1.48 3.30 27.26
C ASN A 75 -1.34 3.48 25.75
N THR A 76 -0.93 4.68 25.29
CA THR A 76 -0.91 5.03 23.87
C THR A 76 0.49 5.29 23.32
N GLY A 77 1.49 5.41 24.17
CA GLY A 77 2.90 5.62 23.81
C GLY A 77 3.26 7.09 23.61
N TYR A 78 4.21 7.33 22.72
CA TYR A 78 4.78 8.66 22.47
C TYR A 78 4.09 9.34 21.28
N MET A 79 3.86 10.64 21.41
CA MET A 79 3.37 11.53 20.36
C MET A 79 4.34 12.68 20.15
N VAL A 80 4.55 13.08 18.91
CA VAL A 80 5.30 14.27 18.51
C VAL A 80 4.40 15.18 17.68
N GLU A 81 4.71 16.49 17.70
CA GLU A 81 3.90 17.49 17.03
C GLU A 81 4.78 18.57 16.40
N THR A 82 4.38 19.05 15.22
CA THR A 82 5.06 20.11 14.48
C THR A 82 4.05 21.09 13.93
N ASP A 83 4.44 22.38 13.90
CA ASP A 83 3.80 23.42 13.10
C ASP A 83 4.67 23.73 11.89
N VAL A 84 4.02 24.02 10.77
CA VAL A 84 4.68 24.58 9.58
C VAL A 84 3.91 25.79 9.11
N THR A 85 4.64 26.88 8.86
CA THR A 85 4.09 28.10 8.28
C THR A 85 4.68 28.29 6.89
N ILE A 86 3.81 28.31 5.87
CA ILE A 86 4.19 28.56 4.47
C ILE A 86 3.20 29.59 3.89
N PHE A 87 3.71 30.61 3.23
CA PHE A 87 2.93 31.75 2.69
C PHE A 87 1.99 32.40 3.72
N GLY A 88 2.46 32.46 4.98
CA GLY A 88 1.71 33.03 6.10
C GLY A 88 0.58 32.14 6.64
N LYS A 89 0.36 30.96 6.09
CA LYS A 89 -0.59 29.97 6.61
C LYS A 89 0.15 29.00 7.53
N ASN A 90 -0.36 28.80 8.75
CA ASN A 90 0.16 27.82 9.71
C ASN A 90 -0.74 26.57 9.70
N LEU A 91 -0.12 25.39 9.72
CA LEU A 91 -0.78 24.09 9.87
C LEU A 91 -0.03 23.27 10.91
N GLU A 92 -0.77 22.54 11.72
CA GLU A 92 -0.31 21.61 12.74
C GLU A 92 -0.40 20.16 12.23
N MET A 93 0.54 19.32 12.69
CA MET A 93 0.54 17.87 12.44
C MET A 93 1.12 17.15 13.64
N TRP A 94 0.54 16.03 14.00
CA TRP A 94 1.08 15.15 15.02
C TRP A 94 1.20 13.71 14.50
N LEU A 95 2.15 12.96 15.06
CA LEU A 95 2.34 11.54 14.78
C LEU A 95 2.69 10.80 16.08
N HIS A 96 2.22 9.55 16.17
CA HIS A 96 2.71 8.63 17.19
C HIS A 96 4.06 8.04 16.81
N VAL A 97 4.88 7.73 17.81
CA VAL A 97 6.15 7.04 17.62
C VAL A 97 5.89 5.56 17.49
N MET A 98 6.36 4.95 16.40
CA MET A 98 6.09 3.56 16.08
C MET A 98 7.34 2.82 15.62
N ASP A 99 7.34 1.50 15.78
CA ASP A 99 8.36 0.61 15.25
C ASP A 99 8.18 0.31 13.74
N GLY A 100 9.01 -0.57 13.19
CA GLY A 100 8.93 -0.97 11.78
C GLY A 100 7.71 -1.82 11.40
N ALA A 101 6.92 -2.25 12.38
CA ALA A 101 5.65 -2.97 12.20
C ALA A 101 4.43 -2.07 12.47
N ASN A 102 4.64 -0.76 12.59
CA ASN A 102 3.64 0.26 12.91
C ASN A 102 3.02 0.11 14.32
N MET A 103 3.69 -0.64 15.22
CA MET A 103 3.27 -0.76 16.61
C MET A 103 3.70 0.46 17.41
N PRO A 104 2.83 1.03 18.27
CA PRO A 104 3.21 2.18 19.12
C PRO A 104 4.35 1.79 20.06
N MET A 105 5.40 2.59 20.11
CA MET A 105 6.52 2.35 21.01
C MET A 105 6.23 2.94 22.39
N LEU A 106 6.50 2.16 23.43
CA LEU A 106 6.34 2.56 24.83
C LEU A 106 7.69 2.89 25.48
N ASP A 107 7.69 3.20 26.78
CA ASP A 107 8.91 3.41 27.55
C ASP A 107 9.59 2.10 28.02
N HIS A 108 8.96 0.96 27.74
CA HIS A 108 9.43 -0.39 28.01
C HIS A 108 9.21 -1.30 26.78
N ASP A 109 9.90 -2.44 26.76
CA ASP A 109 9.67 -3.49 25.77
C ASP A 109 8.35 -4.21 26.08
N TYR A 110 7.56 -4.55 25.04
CA TYR A 110 6.37 -5.36 25.20
C TYR A 110 6.18 -6.33 24.04
N ASP A 111 5.53 -7.46 24.33
CA ASP A 111 5.27 -8.48 23.32
C ASP A 111 3.85 -8.35 22.76
N TYR A 112 3.70 -8.62 21.48
CA TYR A 112 2.42 -8.65 20.79
C TYR A 112 2.32 -9.84 19.83
N GLU A 113 1.11 -10.32 19.63
CA GLU A 113 0.86 -11.47 18.77
C GLU A 113 0.71 -11.05 17.32
N THR A 114 1.29 -11.84 16.40
CA THR A 114 1.12 -11.72 14.96
C THR A 114 0.72 -13.05 14.35
N LYS A 115 0.22 -13.06 13.11
CA LYS A 115 -0.06 -14.31 12.37
C LYS A 115 1.15 -15.25 12.27
N LYS A 116 2.37 -14.74 12.50
CA LYS A 116 3.65 -15.50 12.42
C LYS A 116 4.24 -15.81 13.80
N GLY A 117 3.49 -15.56 14.89
CA GLY A 117 3.91 -15.76 16.28
C GLY A 117 4.16 -14.45 17.03
N MET A 118 4.65 -14.60 18.27
CA MET A 118 4.97 -13.47 19.15
C MET A 118 6.13 -12.64 18.61
N LYS A 119 6.01 -11.31 18.70
CA LYS A 119 7.07 -10.34 18.42
C LYS A 119 7.19 -9.36 19.56
N THR A 120 8.39 -8.80 19.74
CA THR A 120 8.67 -7.79 20.75
C THR A 120 8.78 -6.41 20.09
N CYS A 121 7.94 -5.47 20.51
CA CYS A 121 8.15 -4.04 20.26
C CYS A 121 9.15 -3.51 21.28
N LYS A 122 10.25 -2.91 20.82
CA LYS A 122 11.27 -2.33 21.69
C LYS A 122 10.85 -0.97 22.20
N LYS A 123 11.31 -0.60 23.40
CA LYS A 123 11.08 0.73 23.95
C LYS A 123 11.62 1.82 23.03
N ALA A 124 10.94 2.95 23.02
CA ALA A 124 11.35 4.11 22.24
C ALA A 124 12.68 4.70 22.70
N THR A 125 13.47 5.17 21.77
CA THR A 125 14.69 5.93 21.98
C THR A 125 14.54 7.35 21.45
N MET A 126 15.43 8.26 21.86
CA MET A 126 15.48 9.61 21.26
C MET A 126 15.72 9.58 19.75
N GLY A 127 16.37 8.52 19.25
CA GLY A 127 16.53 8.31 17.81
C GLY A 127 15.18 8.04 17.11
N ASP A 128 14.28 7.30 17.72
CA ASP A 128 12.95 7.02 17.21
C ASP A 128 12.03 8.24 17.29
N ILE A 129 12.14 9.02 18.38
CA ILE A 129 11.50 10.33 18.52
C ILE A 129 11.93 11.26 17.38
N ASN A 130 13.25 11.40 17.16
CA ASN A 130 13.76 12.27 16.10
C ASN A 130 13.32 11.83 14.68
N LYS A 131 13.35 10.54 14.40
CA LYS A 131 12.83 10.00 13.11
C LYS A 131 11.35 10.35 12.92
N THR A 132 10.55 10.21 13.99
CA THR A 132 9.12 10.53 13.94
C THR A 132 8.88 12.02 13.76
N LEU A 133 9.67 12.89 14.42
CA LEU A 133 9.63 14.35 14.22
C LEU A 133 9.89 14.72 12.75
N MET A 134 10.89 14.12 12.12
CA MET A 134 11.19 14.41 10.72
C MET A 134 10.10 13.90 9.78
N ARG A 135 9.47 12.76 10.07
CA ARG A 135 8.28 12.28 9.35
C ARG A 135 7.08 13.21 9.57
N CYS A 136 6.86 13.67 10.79
CA CYS A 136 5.80 14.60 11.14
C CYS A 136 5.96 15.91 10.34
N LEU A 137 7.17 16.48 10.33
CA LEU A 137 7.50 17.66 9.53
C LEU A 137 7.20 17.46 8.04
N THR A 138 7.61 16.32 7.46
CA THR A 138 7.37 16.02 6.05
C THR A 138 5.87 15.87 5.74
N LYS A 139 5.09 15.18 6.59
CA LYS A 139 3.63 15.09 6.44
C LYS A 139 2.95 16.44 6.61
N ASN A 140 3.43 17.28 7.51
CA ASN A 140 2.91 18.63 7.67
C ASN A 140 3.14 19.48 6.40
N ILE A 141 4.34 19.44 5.82
CA ILE A 141 4.64 20.08 4.53
C ILE A 141 3.74 19.55 3.42
N ALA A 142 3.45 18.25 3.43
CA ALA A 142 2.57 17.65 2.43
C ALA A 142 1.15 18.21 2.47
N MET A 143 0.65 18.68 3.61
CA MET A 143 -0.64 19.36 3.69
C MET A 143 -0.71 20.67 2.88
N PHE A 144 0.44 21.23 2.52
CA PHE A 144 0.54 22.37 1.59
C PHE A 144 0.63 21.96 0.12
N GLY A 145 0.66 20.64 -0.17
CA GLY A 145 0.64 20.06 -1.51
C GLY A 145 1.87 19.23 -1.86
N LEU A 146 3.06 19.52 -1.30
CA LEU A 146 4.31 18.88 -1.70
C LEU A 146 4.34 17.38 -1.33
N GLY A 147 4.29 16.54 -2.35
CA GLY A 147 4.28 15.09 -2.15
C GLY A 147 2.99 14.55 -1.50
N LEU A 148 1.91 15.32 -1.44
CA LEU A 148 0.64 14.88 -0.84
C LEU A 148 0.10 13.60 -1.48
N LYS A 149 0.36 13.39 -2.78
CA LYS A 149 -0.02 12.18 -3.51
C LYS A 149 0.57 10.90 -2.93
N LEU A 150 1.71 10.98 -2.22
CA LEU A 150 2.38 9.82 -1.62
C LEU A 150 1.58 9.21 -0.45
N TYR A 151 0.77 10.03 0.20
CA TYR A 151 -0.02 9.65 1.36
C TYR A 151 -1.46 9.27 1.00
N GLN A 152 -1.85 9.35 -0.29
CA GLN A 152 -3.14 8.89 -0.75
C GLN A 152 -3.23 7.37 -0.61
N GLY A 153 -4.15 6.90 0.20
CA GLY A 153 -4.37 5.47 0.45
C GLY A 153 -3.67 4.90 1.69
N GLU A 154 -2.84 5.66 2.41
CA GLU A 154 -2.26 5.17 3.68
C GLU A 154 -3.33 4.87 4.74
N ASP A 155 -4.42 5.64 4.76
CA ASP A 155 -5.50 5.52 5.76
C ASP A 155 -6.77 4.86 5.18
N LEU A 156 -6.69 4.33 3.94
CA LEU A 156 -7.82 3.58 3.40
C LEU A 156 -8.00 2.27 4.18
N PRO A 157 -9.22 1.94 4.59
CA PRO A 157 -9.48 0.63 5.16
C PRO A 157 -9.06 -0.44 4.14
N PRO A 158 -8.58 -1.60 4.60
CA PRO A 158 -8.25 -2.68 3.70
C PRO A 158 -9.48 -2.99 2.83
N VAL A 159 -9.25 -3.24 1.56
CA VAL A 159 -10.30 -3.63 0.62
C VAL A 159 -11.08 -4.79 1.22
N ALA A 160 -12.38 -4.61 1.46
CA ALA A 160 -13.22 -5.57 2.17
C ALA A 160 -14.24 -6.27 1.25
N THR A 161 -14.52 -5.70 0.08
CA THR A 161 -15.51 -6.24 -0.87
C THR A 161 -14.91 -6.46 -2.25
N LYS A 162 -15.55 -7.33 -3.03
CA LYS A 162 -15.15 -7.60 -4.42
C LYS A 162 -15.29 -6.35 -5.30
N GLU A 163 -16.32 -5.54 -5.08
CA GLU A 163 -16.57 -4.31 -5.82
C GLU A 163 -15.49 -3.24 -5.57
N GLU A 164 -14.95 -3.20 -4.36
CA GLU A 164 -13.81 -2.35 -4.02
C GLU A 164 -12.52 -2.88 -4.65
N ALA A 165 -12.32 -4.20 -4.59
CA ALA A 165 -11.18 -4.87 -5.20
C ALA A 165 -11.10 -4.64 -6.72
N GLU A 166 -12.24 -4.69 -7.41
CA GLU A 166 -12.33 -4.42 -8.85
C GLU A 166 -11.81 -3.03 -9.23
N LYS A 167 -11.96 -2.04 -8.35
CA LYS A 167 -11.59 -0.63 -8.58
C LYS A 167 -10.15 -0.30 -8.20
N VAL A 168 -9.43 -1.18 -7.54
CA VAL A 168 -8.04 -0.96 -7.16
C VAL A 168 -7.19 -0.76 -8.41
N ILE A 169 -6.45 0.35 -8.45
CA ILE A 169 -5.58 0.72 -9.57
C ILE A 169 -4.15 0.30 -9.25
N MET A 170 -3.47 -0.31 -10.21
CA MET A 170 -2.07 -0.67 -10.08
C MET A 170 -1.17 0.57 -9.99
N PRO A 171 -0.43 0.76 -8.88
CA PRO A 171 0.40 1.94 -8.67
C PRO A 171 1.67 1.92 -9.52
N SER A 172 2.13 0.75 -9.95
CA SER A 172 3.38 0.59 -10.71
C SER A 172 3.42 -0.74 -11.48
N GLY A 173 4.48 -0.95 -12.25
CA GLY A 173 4.74 -2.19 -12.98
C GLY A 173 4.04 -2.28 -14.33
N LYS A 174 3.96 -3.49 -14.91
CA LYS A 174 3.46 -3.76 -16.27
C LYS A 174 2.07 -3.19 -16.55
N TYR A 175 1.22 -3.12 -15.52
CA TYR A 175 -0.17 -2.69 -15.63
C TYR A 175 -0.44 -1.40 -14.84
N GLN A 176 0.57 -0.55 -14.68
CA GLN A 176 0.42 0.74 -14.00
C GLN A 176 -0.76 1.54 -14.58
N GLY A 177 -1.61 2.07 -13.68
CA GLY A 177 -2.78 2.87 -14.03
C GLY A 177 -4.01 2.06 -14.46
N LYS A 178 -3.91 0.72 -14.58
CA LYS A 178 -5.07 -0.16 -14.85
C LYS A 178 -5.71 -0.65 -13.56
N THR A 179 -7.01 -0.87 -13.59
CA THR A 179 -7.74 -1.48 -12.48
C THR A 179 -7.47 -2.99 -12.43
N LEU A 180 -7.59 -3.58 -11.24
CA LEU A 180 -7.46 -5.03 -11.09
C LEU A 180 -8.54 -5.79 -11.89
N LYS A 181 -9.73 -5.20 -12.07
CA LYS A 181 -10.77 -5.75 -12.95
C LYS A 181 -10.30 -5.88 -14.39
N GLU A 182 -9.76 -4.79 -14.97
CA GLU A 182 -9.23 -4.80 -16.35
C GLU A 182 -8.10 -5.82 -16.51
N ILE A 183 -7.29 -5.99 -15.47
CA ILE A 183 -6.22 -6.98 -15.48
C ILE A 183 -6.79 -8.38 -15.40
N GLN A 184 -7.80 -8.62 -14.56
CA GLN A 184 -8.47 -9.92 -14.44
C GLN A 184 -9.10 -10.36 -15.76
N GLU A 185 -9.75 -9.44 -16.47
CA GLU A 185 -10.39 -9.70 -17.77
C GLU A 185 -9.36 -10.01 -18.88
N THR A 186 -8.20 -9.33 -18.85
CA THR A 186 -7.18 -9.46 -19.91
C THR A 186 -6.10 -10.48 -19.60
N ASN A 187 -5.76 -10.68 -18.34
CA ASN A 187 -4.70 -11.59 -17.88
C ASN A 187 -4.96 -12.09 -16.45
N PRO A 188 -5.90 -13.02 -16.26
CA PRO A 188 -6.23 -13.54 -14.92
C PRO A 188 -5.04 -14.20 -14.22
N GLY A 189 -4.10 -14.79 -14.95
CA GLY A 189 -2.88 -15.35 -14.38
C GLY A 189 -1.97 -14.32 -13.71
N TYR A 190 -2.07 -13.05 -14.10
CA TYR A 190 -1.32 -11.98 -13.44
C TYR A 190 -1.91 -11.61 -12.08
N ILE A 191 -3.22 -11.74 -11.90
CA ILE A 191 -3.88 -11.58 -10.58
C ILE A 191 -3.34 -12.62 -9.60
N GLU A 192 -3.19 -13.88 -10.02
CA GLU A 192 -2.59 -14.93 -9.20
C GLU A 192 -1.14 -14.62 -8.83
N TRP A 193 -0.39 -14.11 -9.79
CA TRP A 193 1.00 -13.69 -9.53
C TRP A 193 1.08 -12.53 -8.54
N LEU A 194 0.20 -11.51 -8.68
CA LEU A 194 0.12 -10.36 -7.77
C LEU A 194 -0.18 -10.80 -6.33
N LYS A 195 -1.12 -11.72 -6.15
CA LYS A 195 -1.50 -12.27 -4.85
C LYS A 195 -0.31 -12.82 -4.07
N ILE A 196 0.63 -13.45 -4.76
CA ILE A 196 1.78 -14.12 -4.13
C ILE A 196 2.98 -13.20 -4.01
N ASN A 197 3.23 -12.38 -5.04
CA ASN A 197 4.53 -11.72 -5.23
C ASN A 197 4.49 -10.20 -5.02
N TRP A 198 3.28 -9.59 -4.95
CA TRP A 198 3.21 -8.14 -4.79
C TRP A 198 3.57 -7.72 -3.36
N LYS A 199 4.26 -6.57 -3.21
CA LYS A 199 4.76 -6.12 -1.91
C LYS A 199 3.67 -5.56 -0.99
N GLU A 200 2.70 -4.86 -1.56
CA GLU A 200 1.64 -4.16 -0.82
C GLU A 200 0.50 -5.11 -0.47
N GLU A 201 0.21 -5.20 0.83
CA GLU A 201 -0.78 -6.13 1.36
C GLU A 201 -2.19 -5.85 0.81
N ASN A 202 -2.57 -4.58 0.67
CA ASN A 202 -3.89 -4.19 0.14
C ASN A 202 -4.14 -4.71 -1.27
N ILE A 203 -3.13 -4.72 -2.15
CA ILE A 203 -3.27 -5.27 -3.50
C ILE A 203 -3.38 -6.79 -3.46
N ARG A 204 -2.64 -7.47 -2.57
CA ARG A 204 -2.76 -8.92 -2.40
C ARG A 204 -4.15 -9.31 -1.91
N ILE A 205 -4.68 -8.60 -0.89
CA ILE A 205 -6.05 -8.80 -0.38
C ILE A 205 -7.08 -8.56 -1.49
N ALA A 206 -6.93 -7.47 -2.26
CA ALA A 206 -7.81 -7.19 -3.38
C ALA A 206 -7.78 -8.32 -4.42
N CYS A 207 -6.61 -8.85 -4.75
CA CYS A 207 -6.48 -9.98 -5.67
C CYS A 207 -7.11 -11.27 -5.11
N GLU A 208 -7.09 -11.48 -3.79
CA GLU A 208 -7.79 -12.60 -3.14
C GLU A 208 -9.30 -12.49 -3.27
N LEU A 209 -9.85 -11.29 -3.11
CA LEU A 209 -11.30 -11.03 -3.23
C LEU A 209 -11.81 -11.10 -4.66
N LEU A 210 -10.95 -10.84 -5.65
CA LEU A 210 -11.31 -10.88 -7.07
C LEU A 210 -11.43 -12.31 -7.62
N GLN A 211 -10.84 -13.29 -6.95
CA GLN A 211 -11.01 -14.67 -7.38
C GLN A 211 -12.49 -15.04 -7.28
N PRO A 212 -13.05 -15.69 -8.32
CA PRO A 212 -14.32 -16.33 -8.11
C PRO A 212 -14.10 -17.24 -6.90
N THR A 213 -14.85 -17.02 -5.82
CA THR A 213 -15.05 -18.06 -4.84
C THR A 213 -15.72 -19.17 -5.63
N PRO A 214 -15.01 -20.27 -5.98
CA PRO A 214 -15.73 -21.46 -6.37
C PRO A 214 -16.66 -21.71 -5.20
N SER A 215 -17.90 -22.10 -5.42
CA SER A 215 -18.62 -22.81 -4.36
C SER A 215 -17.63 -23.83 -3.82
N ASP A 216 -17.54 -24.00 -2.51
CA ASP A 216 -16.52 -24.90 -1.91
C ASP A 216 -16.53 -26.29 -2.59
N GLU A 217 -17.65 -26.70 -3.17
CA GLU A 217 -17.85 -27.91 -3.98
C GLU A 217 -17.13 -27.87 -5.33
N GLU A 218 -17.17 -26.76 -6.09
CA GLU A 218 -16.47 -26.66 -7.41
C GLU A 218 -14.95 -26.57 -7.24
N ALA A 219 -14.46 -25.92 -6.17
CA ALA A 219 -13.04 -25.86 -5.88
C ALA A 219 -12.50 -27.23 -5.43
N GLN A 220 -13.26 -27.94 -4.61
CA GLN A 220 -12.94 -29.30 -4.20
C GLN A 220 -12.98 -30.26 -5.39
N GLU A 221 -14.01 -30.21 -6.25
CA GLU A 221 -14.09 -31.00 -7.46
C GLU A 221 -12.89 -30.76 -8.37
N ARG A 222 -12.52 -29.49 -8.60
CA ARG A 222 -11.38 -29.15 -9.44
C ARG A 222 -10.05 -29.65 -8.87
N LEU A 223 -9.84 -29.54 -7.55
CA LEU A 223 -8.63 -30.04 -6.87
C LEU A 223 -8.52 -31.57 -7.01
N VAL A 224 -9.62 -32.27 -6.82
CA VAL A 224 -9.69 -33.73 -6.98
C VAL A 224 -9.35 -34.13 -8.43
N LEU A 225 -9.89 -33.43 -9.43
CA LEU A 225 -9.62 -33.70 -10.84
C LEU A 225 -8.17 -33.39 -11.23
N LEU A 226 -7.57 -32.30 -10.71
CA LEU A 226 -6.17 -31.98 -10.92
C LEU A 226 -5.23 -33.03 -10.32
N ASN A 227 -5.48 -33.48 -9.11
CA ASN A 227 -4.71 -34.53 -8.48
C ASN A 227 -4.84 -35.85 -9.25
N LYS A 228 -6.05 -36.19 -9.68
CA LYS A 228 -6.30 -37.39 -10.50
C LYS A 228 -5.56 -37.34 -11.85
N LEU A 229 -5.59 -36.20 -12.53
CA LEU A 229 -4.86 -35.99 -13.80
C LEU A 229 -3.35 -36.13 -13.60
N ASN A 230 -2.80 -35.49 -12.59
CA ASN A 230 -1.35 -35.54 -12.29
C ASN A 230 -0.90 -36.97 -11.95
N ASN A 231 -1.67 -37.72 -11.17
CA ASN A 231 -1.40 -39.14 -10.88
C ASN A 231 -1.43 -39.99 -12.16
N LEU A 232 -2.46 -39.83 -13.02
CA LEU A 232 -2.53 -40.56 -14.27
C LEU A 232 -1.37 -40.27 -15.23
N ILE A 233 -0.90 -39.02 -15.28
CA ILE A 233 0.27 -38.63 -16.07
C ILE A 233 1.54 -39.31 -15.52
N THR A 234 1.73 -39.30 -14.18
CA THR A 234 2.90 -39.89 -13.52
C THR A 234 2.89 -41.41 -13.62
N ASP A 235 1.74 -42.07 -13.38
CA ASP A 235 1.63 -43.52 -13.30
C ASP A 235 1.71 -44.19 -14.67
N ASN A 236 1.42 -43.45 -15.76
CA ASN A 236 1.36 -44.01 -17.11
C ASN A 236 2.38 -43.42 -18.08
N ASP A 237 3.34 -42.64 -17.57
CA ASP A 237 4.40 -42.00 -18.35
C ASP A 237 3.87 -41.18 -19.55
N VAL A 238 2.74 -40.49 -19.34
CA VAL A 238 2.07 -39.72 -20.39
C VAL A 238 2.81 -38.39 -20.60
N ASP A 239 3.08 -38.05 -21.86
CA ASP A 239 3.73 -36.81 -22.23
C ASP A 239 2.80 -35.61 -21.92
N ILE A 240 3.16 -34.88 -20.85
CA ILE A 240 2.40 -33.71 -20.39
C ILE A 240 2.36 -32.58 -21.42
N GLU A 241 3.36 -32.48 -22.31
CA GLU A 241 3.40 -31.44 -23.33
C GLU A 241 2.32 -31.68 -24.41
N GLN A 242 2.09 -32.91 -24.80
CA GLN A 242 0.98 -33.26 -25.72
C GLN A 242 -0.40 -32.89 -25.16
N ILE A 243 -0.56 -33.07 -23.84
CA ILE A 243 -1.83 -32.67 -23.18
C ILE A 243 -1.96 -31.13 -23.20
N LYS A 244 -0.90 -30.41 -22.84
CA LYS A 244 -0.92 -28.95 -22.85
C LYS A 244 -1.19 -28.36 -24.23
N GLU A 245 -0.56 -28.90 -25.27
CA GLU A 245 -0.78 -28.51 -26.66
C GLU A 245 -2.20 -28.81 -27.12
N GLY A 246 -2.73 -30.02 -26.83
CA GLY A 246 -4.08 -30.42 -27.20
C GLY A 246 -5.17 -29.52 -26.60
N PHE A 247 -4.95 -29.00 -25.39
CA PHE A 247 -5.90 -28.09 -24.72
C PHE A 247 -5.52 -26.61 -24.83
N LYS A 248 -4.43 -26.29 -25.55
CA LYS A 248 -3.90 -24.92 -25.73
C LYS A 248 -3.64 -24.17 -24.40
N VAL A 249 -3.09 -24.87 -23.42
CA VAL A 249 -2.76 -24.32 -22.10
C VAL A 249 -1.26 -24.42 -21.84
N LYS A 250 -0.71 -23.50 -21.07
CA LYS A 250 0.72 -23.53 -20.68
C LYS A 250 0.98 -24.40 -19.44
N SER A 251 -0.06 -24.75 -18.70
CA SER A 251 0.02 -25.56 -17.48
C SER A 251 -1.33 -26.26 -17.25
N THR A 252 -1.31 -27.48 -16.69
CA THR A 252 -2.52 -28.20 -16.26
C THR A 252 -3.36 -27.41 -15.26
N ASN A 253 -2.74 -26.56 -14.47
CA ASN A 253 -3.43 -25.65 -13.54
C ASN A 253 -4.30 -24.58 -14.23
N GLN A 254 -4.12 -24.35 -15.54
CA GLN A 254 -4.93 -23.41 -16.33
C GLN A 254 -6.15 -24.07 -16.98
N MET A 255 -6.28 -25.39 -16.87
CA MET A 255 -7.40 -26.13 -17.45
C MET A 255 -8.69 -25.89 -16.67
N SER A 256 -9.79 -25.68 -17.37
CA SER A 256 -11.12 -25.64 -16.75
C SER A 256 -11.52 -27.03 -16.24
N THR A 257 -12.52 -27.11 -15.36
CA THR A 257 -13.05 -28.36 -14.82
C THR A 257 -13.47 -29.32 -15.95
N GLU A 258 -14.09 -28.81 -17.03
CA GLU A 258 -14.44 -29.59 -18.21
C GLU A 258 -13.22 -30.09 -18.99
N GLN A 259 -12.19 -29.25 -19.13
CA GLN A 259 -10.94 -29.65 -19.79
C GLN A 259 -10.20 -30.72 -18.99
N LEU A 260 -10.18 -30.63 -17.66
CA LEU A 260 -9.62 -31.65 -16.77
C LEU A 260 -10.36 -32.99 -16.93
N LYS A 261 -11.72 -33.00 -16.94
CA LYS A 261 -12.53 -34.20 -17.17
C LYS A 261 -12.22 -34.82 -18.53
N LYS A 262 -12.09 -34.01 -19.58
CA LYS A 262 -11.75 -34.49 -20.94
C LYS A 262 -10.34 -35.09 -21.01
N ALA A 263 -9.35 -34.43 -20.41
CA ALA A 263 -7.97 -34.92 -20.39
C ALA A 263 -7.86 -36.26 -19.67
N ILE A 264 -8.50 -36.40 -18.50
CA ILE A 264 -8.58 -37.66 -17.76
C ILE A 264 -9.21 -38.76 -18.61
N ALA A 265 -10.34 -38.46 -19.26
CA ALA A 265 -11.04 -39.46 -20.10
C ALA A 265 -10.22 -39.89 -21.32
N ILE A 266 -9.38 -39.04 -21.90
CA ILE A 266 -8.48 -39.38 -23.02
C ILE A 266 -7.40 -40.35 -22.53
N ILE A 267 -6.76 -40.06 -21.38
CA ILE A 267 -5.74 -40.95 -20.83
C ILE A 267 -6.33 -42.31 -20.47
N GLU A 268 -7.47 -42.34 -19.76
CA GLU A 268 -8.13 -43.57 -19.35
C GLU A 268 -8.61 -44.44 -20.56
N LYS A 269 -8.93 -43.81 -21.69
CA LYS A 269 -9.29 -44.54 -22.94
C LYS A 269 -8.06 -45.07 -23.68
N GLY A 270 -6.94 -44.39 -23.62
CA GLY A 270 -5.69 -44.85 -24.22
C GLY A 270 -5.06 -46.04 -23.47
N MET A 271 -5.53 -46.31 -22.24
CA MET A 271 -5.11 -47.43 -21.40
C MET A 271 -5.88 -48.73 -21.69
N LYS A 272 -6.88 -48.72 -22.55
CA LYS A 272 -7.62 -49.89 -23.03
C LYS A 272 -7.12 -50.34 -24.40
#